data_458f8887d7188e7b9ebd073ed0f76004
#
_entry.id   458f8887d7188e7b9ebd073ed0f76004
#
_cell.length_a   1.000
_cell.length_b   1.000
_cell.length_c   1.000
_cell.angle_alpha   90.00
_cell.angle_beta   90.00
_cell.angle_gamma   90.00
#
_symmetry.space_group_name_H-M   'P 1'
#
loop_
_entity.id
_entity.type
_entity.pdbx_description
1 polymer ?
#
loop_
_entity_poly.entity_id
_entity_poly.type
_entity_poly.pdbx_seq_one_letter_code
_entity_poly.pdbx_strand_id
1 'polypeptide(L)'
;MRPEDADNIKWTLPQKPILISEFGAEAKQGNHGSKNQRWAEEQQVNVYEHQFVMINNIPQVRGLIPWILMDFRSPGRNIPKLQDGFNRKGLLAEDGKKKQAFYLFQKAYKERSVGKAE
;
A
#
# COMPACT_ATOMS: atom_id res chain seq x y z
N MET A 1 -10.77 -0.04 0.52
CA MET A 1 -11.62 1.08 0.07
C MET A 1 -12.05 0.86 -1.37
N ARG A 2 -13.34 0.91 -1.64
CA ARG A 2 -13.90 0.66 -2.97
C ARG A 2 -14.13 2.00 -3.68
N PRO A 3 -14.30 2.03 -5.02
CA PRO A 3 -14.55 3.27 -5.76
C PRO A 3 -15.76 4.08 -5.25
N GLU A 4 -16.84 3.42 -4.87
CA GLU A 4 -18.02 4.11 -4.32
C GLU A 4 -17.73 4.76 -2.97
N ASP A 5 -16.76 4.27 -2.22
CA ASP A 5 -16.36 4.86 -0.94
C ASP A 5 -15.63 6.18 -1.15
N ALA A 6 -14.89 6.31 -2.26
CA ALA A 6 -14.22 7.55 -2.62
C ALA A 6 -15.21 8.70 -2.85
N ASP A 7 -16.35 8.41 -3.48
CA ASP A 7 -17.38 9.43 -3.70
C ASP A 7 -18.02 9.85 -2.39
N ASN A 8 -18.24 8.92 -1.48
CA ASN A 8 -18.77 9.23 -0.15
C ASN A 8 -17.82 10.15 0.64
N ILE A 9 -16.51 9.89 0.56
CA ILE A 9 -15.51 10.73 1.20
C ILE A 9 -15.59 12.16 0.67
N LYS A 10 -15.72 12.35 -0.64
CA LYS A 10 -15.84 13.68 -1.25
C LYS A 10 -17.01 14.47 -0.69
N TRP A 11 -18.14 13.80 -0.50
CA TRP A 11 -19.36 14.46 -0.01
C TRP A 11 -19.31 14.76 1.49
N THR A 12 -18.65 13.89 2.30
CA THR A 12 -18.63 14.05 3.74
C THR A 12 -17.51 14.95 4.25
N LEU A 13 -16.40 15.11 3.48
CA LEU A 13 -15.24 15.90 3.89
C LEU A 13 -14.77 16.85 2.78
N PRO A 14 -15.68 17.73 2.27
CA PRO A 14 -15.43 18.45 1.01
C PRO A 14 -14.31 19.49 1.06
N GLN A 15 -13.99 20.06 2.20
CA GLN A 15 -13.12 21.25 2.30
C GLN A 15 -11.81 21.01 3.03
N LYS A 16 -11.63 19.84 3.64
CA LYS A 16 -10.45 19.61 4.48
C LYS A 16 -9.43 18.74 3.74
N PRO A 17 -8.13 19.02 3.94
CA PRO A 17 -7.10 18.10 3.44
C PRO A 17 -7.19 16.76 4.17
N ILE A 18 -6.92 15.70 3.43
CA ILE A 18 -7.00 14.32 3.92
C ILE A 18 -5.62 13.69 3.86
N LEU A 19 -5.18 13.10 4.97
CA LEU A 19 -4.01 12.24 5.01
C LEU A 19 -4.48 10.81 5.18
N ILE A 20 -4.10 9.93 4.24
CA ILE A 20 -4.37 8.50 4.39
C ILE A 20 -3.17 7.88 5.07
N SER A 21 -3.34 7.47 6.31
CA SER A 21 -2.25 7.05 7.18
C SER A 21 -2.04 5.53 7.24
N GLU A 22 -3.00 4.76 6.75
CA GLU A 22 -2.89 3.30 6.72
C GLU A 22 -3.67 2.75 5.53
N PHE A 23 -3.01 2.01 4.66
CA PHE A 23 -3.66 1.30 3.57
C PHE A 23 -2.67 0.27 2.99
N GLY A 24 -3.18 -0.66 2.18
CA GLY A 24 -2.33 -1.60 1.49
C GLY A 24 -2.74 -3.06 1.65
N ALA A 25 -1.79 -3.93 1.38
CA ALA A 25 -1.96 -5.37 1.45
C ALA A 25 -0.65 -6.04 1.86
N GLU A 26 -0.72 -7.32 2.11
CA GLU A 26 0.41 -8.10 2.58
C GLU A 26 0.98 -8.97 1.46
N ALA A 27 2.29 -9.24 1.52
CA ALA A 27 2.97 -10.20 0.65
C ALA A 27 4.22 -10.73 1.33
N LYS A 28 4.58 -11.96 1.01
CA LYS A 28 5.86 -12.53 1.44
C LYS A 28 6.91 -12.17 0.40
N GLN A 29 8.00 -11.52 0.84
CA GLN A 29 9.10 -11.16 -0.06
C GLN A 29 9.63 -12.42 -0.78
N GLY A 30 9.82 -12.32 -2.08
CA GLY A 30 10.26 -13.42 -2.90
C GLY A 30 9.16 -14.39 -3.31
N ASN A 31 7.93 -14.21 -2.84
CA ASN A 31 6.81 -15.03 -3.25
C ASN A 31 6.11 -14.38 -4.44
N HIS A 32 6.10 -15.05 -5.58
CA HIS A 32 5.56 -14.52 -6.82
C HIS A 32 4.41 -15.36 -7.34
N GLY A 33 3.50 -14.71 -8.05
CA GLY A 33 2.34 -15.37 -8.65
C GLY A 33 1.49 -14.37 -9.41
N SER A 34 0.24 -14.73 -9.67
CA SER A 34 -0.67 -13.81 -10.34
C SER A 34 -1.04 -12.64 -9.43
N LYS A 35 -1.54 -11.56 -10.04
CA LYS A 35 -2.00 -10.39 -9.29
C LYS A 35 -3.19 -10.67 -8.37
N ASN A 36 -3.80 -11.84 -8.48
CA ASN A 36 -4.91 -12.25 -7.61
C ASN A 36 -4.48 -13.29 -6.56
N GLN A 37 -3.22 -13.70 -6.58
CA GLN A 37 -2.73 -14.72 -5.65
C GLN A 37 -2.35 -14.07 -4.32
N ARG A 38 -3.03 -14.47 -3.27
CA ARG A 38 -2.73 -13.97 -1.92
C ARG A 38 -1.27 -14.29 -1.56
N TRP A 39 -0.63 -13.36 -0.85
CA TRP A 39 0.76 -13.42 -0.40
C TRP A 39 1.80 -13.21 -1.50
N ALA A 40 1.41 -13.12 -2.77
CA ALA A 40 2.34 -12.80 -3.86
C ALA A 40 2.65 -11.30 -3.88
N GLU A 41 3.88 -10.93 -4.20
CA GLU A 41 4.26 -9.53 -4.36
C GLU A 41 3.42 -8.84 -5.43
N GLU A 42 3.09 -9.56 -6.50
CA GLU A 42 2.24 -9.06 -7.59
C GLU A 42 0.84 -8.67 -7.11
N GLN A 43 0.29 -9.43 -6.17
CA GLN A 43 -1.01 -9.13 -5.60
C GLN A 43 -0.95 -7.87 -4.73
N GLN A 44 0.10 -7.73 -3.94
CA GLN A 44 0.31 -6.53 -3.13
C GLN A 44 0.39 -5.28 -4.01
N VAL A 45 1.18 -5.33 -5.08
CA VAL A 45 1.30 -4.24 -6.05
C VAL A 45 -0.06 -3.92 -6.69
N ASN A 46 -0.80 -4.95 -7.10
CA ASN A 46 -2.10 -4.77 -7.72
C ASN A 46 -3.09 -4.04 -6.80
N VAL A 47 -3.10 -4.39 -5.52
CA VAL A 47 -3.95 -3.70 -4.53
C VAL A 47 -3.56 -2.23 -4.42
N TYR A 48 -2.27 -1.92 -4.30
CA TYR A 48 -1.81 -0.54 -4.21
C TYR A 48 -2.13 0.26 -5.48
N GLU A 49 -1.94 -0.33 -6.65
CA GLU A 49 -2.24 0.36 -7.91
C GLU A 49 -3.72 0.75 -7.99
N HIS A 50 -4.62 -0.15 -7.60
CA HIS A 50 -6.05 0.15 -7.57
C HIS A 50 -6.37 1.24 -6.54
N GLN A 51 -5.73 1.20 -5.39
CA GLN A 51 -5.91 2.22 -4.36
C GLN A 51 -5.40 3.58 -4.84
N PHE A 52 -4.27 3.63 -5.56
CA PHE A 52 -3.75 4.88 -6.12
C PHE A 52 -4.72 5.49 -7.12
N VAL A 53 -5.30 4.69 -8.01
CA VAL A 53 -6.28 5.19 -8.98
C VAL A 53 -7.47 5.82 -8.25
N MET A 54 -7.99 5.14 -7.25
CA MET A 54 -9.11 5.64 -6.46
C MET A 54 -8.74 6.93 -5.71
N ILE A 55 -7.58 6.94 -5.05
CA ILE A 55 -7.13 8.07 -4.23
C ILE A 55 -6.85 9.30 -5.11
N ASN A 56 -6.30 9.10 -6.31
CA ASN A 56 -6.03 10.20 -7.24
C ASN A 56 -7.30 10.89 -7.72
N ASN A 57 -8.46 10.26 -7.56
CA ASN A 57 -9.75 10.87 -7.86
C ASN A 57 -10.30 11.70 -6.70
N ILE A 58 -9.61 11.76 -5.57
CA ILE A 58 -10.01 12.54 -4.41
C ILE A 58 -9.07 13.73 -4.27
N PRO A 59 -9.50 14.95 -4.70
CA PRO A 59 -8.61 16.12 -4.72
C PRO A 59 -8.11 16.54 -3.33
N GLN A 60 -8.88 16.21 -2.31
CA GLN A 60 -8.56 16.59 -0.92
C GLN A 60 -7.39 15.81 -0.34
N VAL A 61 -7.02 14.67 -0.92
CA VAL A 61 -5.90 13.85 -0.42
C VAL A 61 -4.58 14.57 -0.69
N ARG A 62 -3.84 14.86 0.38
CA ARG A 62 -2.56 15.56 0.34
C ARG A 62 -1.38 14.69 0.74
N GLY A 63 -1.62 13.55 1.34
CA GLY A 63 -0.56 12.64 1.74
C GLY A 63 -1.02 11.21 1.83
N LEU A 64 -0.10 10.30 1.58
CA LEU A 64 -0.33 8.86 1.59
C LEU A 64 0.79 8.19 2.38
N ILE A 65 0.44 7.38 3.34
CA ILE A 65 1.40 6.60 4.11
C ILE A 65 0.92 5.15 4.12
N PRO A 66 1.62 4.25 3.43
CA PRO A 66 1.23 2.84 3.49
C PRO A 66 1.50 2.29 4.89
N TRP A 67 0.77 1.31 5.27
CA TRP A 67 1.09 0.56 6.47
C TRP A 67 1.59 -0.81 6.06
N ILE A 68 2.85 -1.09 6.18
CA ILE A 68 3.90 -0.37 6.89
C ILE A 68 5.19 -0.45 6.08
N LEU A 69 6.25 0.25 6.52
CA LEU A 69 7.52 0.25 5.78
C LEU A 69 8.17 -1.13 5.77
N MET A 70 8.23 -1.80 6.91
CA MET A 70 8.96 -3.05 7.06
C MET A 70 8.14 -4.10 7.79
N ASP A 71 8.23 -5.35 7.33
CA ASP A 71 7.65 -6.48 8.05
C ASP A 71 8.18 -6.52 9.48
N PHE A 72 7.32 -6.86 10.44
CA PHE A 72 7.72 -6.83 11.84
C PHE A 72 7.22 -8.06 12.60
N ARG A 73 7.89 -8.37 13.71
CA ARG A 73 7.54 -9.51 14.55
C ARG A 73 6.10 -9.40 15.06
N SER A 74 5.35 -10.44 14.80
CA SER A 74 3.97 -10.60 15.25
C SER A 74 3.72 -12.09 15.50
N PRO A 75 4.07 -12.61 16.66
CA PRO A 75 4.13 -14.08 16.90
C PRO A 75 2.83 -14.81 16.63
N GLY A 76 1.68 -14.16 16.76
CA GLY A 76 0.40 -14.77 16.47
C GLY A 76 0.14 -15.02 14.97
N ARG A 77 0.97 -14.45 14.11
CA ARG A 77 0.86 -14.62 12.66
C ARG A 77 1.80 -15.74 12.23
N ASN A 78 1.29 -16.96 12.26
CA ASN A 78 2.15 -18.14 12.19
C ASN A 78 1.87 -19.09 11.02
N ILE A 79 1.28 -18.59 9.92
CA ILE A 79 1.10 -19.41 8.71
C ILE A 79 2.49 -19.81 8.21
N PRO A 80 2.81 -21.13 8.15
CA PRO A 80 4.14 -21.58 7.76
C PRO A 80 4.53 -21.10 6.35
N LYS A 81 5.80 -20.72 6.21
CA LYS A 81 6.43 -20.26 4.95
C LYS A 81 5.89 -18.93 4.43
N LEU A 82 4.78 -18.46 4.94
CA LEU A 82 4.21 -17.16 4.55
C LEU A 82 4.41 -16.13 5.63
N GLN A 83 3.92 -16.38 6.83
CA GLN A 83 4.02 -15.42 7.92
C GLN A 83 5.22 -15.70 8.84
N ASP A 84 5.36 -16.93 9.31
CA ASP A 84 6.47 -17.34 10.21
C ASP A 84 6.70 -16.40 11.38
N GLY A 85 5.61 -15.89 11.97
CA GLY A 85 5.67 -14.99 13.11
C GLY A 85 5.90 -13.52 12.74
N PHE A 86 5.64 -13.13 11.48
CA PHE A 86 5.77 -11.74 11.03
C PHE A 86 4.47 -11.22 10.43
N ASN A 87 4.21 -9.94 10.65
CA ASN A 87 3.24 -9.20 9.87
C ASN A 87 3.89 -8.87 8.52
N ARG A 88 3.27 -9.28 7.42
CA ARG A 88 3.83 -9.15 6.07
C ARG A 88 3.30 -7.95 5.29
N LYS A 89 2.86 -6.92 5.97
CA LYS A 89 2.33 -5.72 5.32
C LYS A 89 3.40 -4.69 4.95
N GLY A 90 4.66 -4.99 5.17
CA GLY A 90 5.76 -4.10 4.83
C GLY A 90 5.99 -3.96 3.33
N LEU A 91 6.57 -2.84 2.95
CA LEU A 91 7.16 -2.67 1.61
C LEU A 91 8.52 -3.35 1.55
N LEU A 92 9.14 -3.54 2.71
CA LEU A 92 10.39 -4.25 2.90
C LEU A 92 10.13 -5.50 3.73
N ALA A 93 10.91 -6.55 3.49
CA ALA A 93 10.94 -7.70 4.38
C ALA A 93 11.67 -7.35 5.69
N GLU A 94 11.61 -8.24 6.66
CA GLU A 94 12.25 -8.06 7.98
C GLU A 94 13.75 -7.93 7.91
N ASP A 95 14.37 -8.43 6.83
CA ASP A 95 15.83 -8.30 6.60
C ASP A 95 16.18 -7.10 5.73
N GLY A 96 15.21 -6.25 5.39
CA GLY A 96 15.42 -5.07 4.58
C GLY A 96 15.32 -5.28 3.08
N LYS A 97 15.04 -6.49 2.61
CA LYS A 97 14.89 -6.75 1.17
C LYS A 97 13.64 -6.06 0.65
N LYS A 98 13.79 -5.36 -0.46
CA LYS A 98 12.71 -4.61 -1.08
C LYS A 98 11.76 -5.54 -1.81
N LYS A 99 10.45 -5.35 -1.57
CA LYS A 99 9.39 -5.99 -2.37
C LYS A 99 9.10 -5.10 -3.58
N GLN A 100 8.38 -5.63 -4.56
CA GLN A 100 7.96 -4.84 -5.72
C GLN A 100 7.21 -3.58 -5.33
N ALA A 101 6.39 -3.65 -4.27
CA ALA A 101 5.63 -2.51 -3.80
C ALA A 101 6.52 -1.35 -3.33
N PHE A 102 7.72 -1.61 -2.84
CA PHE A 102 8.66 -0.55 -2.48
C PHE A 102 8.97 0.34 -3.69
N TYR A 103 9.25 -0.27 -4.83
CA TYR A 103 9.57 0.48 -6.05
C TYR A 103 8.35 1.22 -6.59
N LEU A 104 7.17 0.65 -6.44
CA LEU A 104 5.93 1.33 -6.81
C LEU A 104 5.75 2.62 -6.01
N PHE A 105 5.98 2.58 -4.71
CA PHE A 105 5.88 3.77 -3.86
C PHE A 105 6.98 4.78 -4.15
N GLN A 106 8.19 4.32 -4.42
CA GLN A 106 9.29 5.20 -4.79
C GLN A 106 8.91 6.03 -6.04
N LYS A 107 8.36 5.37 -7.04
CA LYS A 107 7.89 6.03 -8.26
C LYS A 107 6.73 6.99 -7.98
N ALA A 108 5.75 6.55 -7.22
CA ALA A 108 4.57 7.35 -6.90
C ALA A 108 4.94 8.64 -6.14
N TYR A 109 5.84 8.54 -5.18
CA TYR A 109 6.29 9.72 -4.43
C TYR A 109 7.09 10.68 -5.28
N LYS A 110 7.93 10.18 -6.18
CA LYS A 110 8.67 11.03 -7.12
C LYS A 110 7.72 11.78 -8.05
N GLU A 111 6.71 11.12 -8.58
CA GLU A 111 5.72 11.74 -9.46
C GLU A 111 4.93 12.82 -8.74
N ARG A 112 4.53 12.59 -7.49
CA ARG A 112 3.83 13.60 -6.69
C ARG A 112 4.72 14.79 -6.37
N SER A 113 5.99 14.56 -6.07
CA SER A 113 6.95 15.64 -5.80
C SER A 113 7.13 16.54 -7.02
N VAL A 114 7.28 15.96 -8.21
CA VAL A 114 7.41 16.69 -9.46
C VAL A 114 6.13 17.50 -9.76
N GLY A 115 4.96 16.90 -9.57
CA GLY A 115 3.68 17.59 -9.75
C GLY A 115 3.51 18.79 -8.84
N LYS A 116 4.06 18.74 -7.62
CA LYS A 116 4.00 19.87 -6.68
C LYS A 116 4.96 21.00 -7.03
N ALA A 117 6.02 20.72 -7.76
CA ALA A 117 6.99 21.72 -8.16
C ALA A 117 6.45 22.66 -9.26
N GLU A 118 5.36 22.26 -9.89
CA GLU A 118 4.68 23.05 -10.91
C GLU A 118 3.62 23.96 -10.25
#